data_6f4e012bb66c8d1e78657291fadfcf53
#
_entry.id   6f4e012bb66c8d1e78657291fadfcf53
#
_cell.length_a   1.000
_cell.length_b   1.000
_cell.length_c   1.000
_cell.angle_alpha   90.00
_cell.angle_beta   90.00
_cell.angle_gamma   90.00
#
_symmetry.space_group_name_H-M   'P 1'
#
loop_
_entity.id
_entity.type
_entity.pdbx_description
1 polymer ?
#
loop_
_entity_poly.entity_id
_entity_poly.type
_entity_poly.pdbx_seq_one_letter_code
_entity_poly.pdbx_strand_id
1 'polypeptide(L)'
;MKKTLLVNLFAGPGAGKSTGAAYIFAKLKMAGVDAELVTEYAKDRVWQEDQFPLQKCQLYVTGKQLLRIERVLGKVDVVITDSPVAIGSMYTDEKPYKDACIYAGKKYENSLNVFIRRQKDYNPNGRNQTEEEAKHIDEKIMNMFTENNMSFMTIAGTENGYDDLVEIIKNYLSMKGEK
;
A
#
# COMPACT_ATOMS: atom_id res chain seq x y z
N MET A 1 17.33 -10.82 12.59
CA MET A 1 16.26 -9.84 12.22
C MET A 1 14.96 -10.62 12.06
N LYS A 2 13.82 -10.05 12.50
CA LYS A 2 12.50 -10.65 12.26
C LYS A 2 12.23 -10.77 10.76
N LYS A 3 11.57 -11.84 10.33
CA LYS A 3 11.09 -11.97 8.94
C LYS A 3 9.73 -11.26 8.81
N THR A 4 9.76 -9.93 8.75
CA THR A 4 8.56 -9.09 8.68
C THR A 4 7.72 -9.40 7.44
N LEU A 5 6.39 -9.51 7.58
CA LEU A 5 5.45 -9.52 6.48
C LEU A 5 5.11 -8.07 6.08
N LEU A 6 5.37 -7.70 4.82
CA LEU A 6 4.95 -6.41 4.27
C LEU A 6 3.61 -6.55 3.55
N VAL A 7 2.56 -5.95 4.10
CA VAL A 7 1.21 -5.91 3.51
C VAL A 7 1.04 -4.60 2.75
N ASN A 8 0.95 -4.69 1.44
CA ASN A 8 0.82 -3.58 0.51
C ASN A 8 -0.64 -3.43 0.06
N LEU A 9 -1.32 -2.35 0.44
CA LEU A 9 -2.70 -2.09 0.03
C LEU A 9 -2.73 -1.23 -1.24
N PHE A 10 -3.24 -1.78 -2.32
CA PHE A 10 -3.36 -1.11 -3.62
C PHE A 10 -4.83 -0.80 -3.92
N ALA A 11 -5.09 0.38 -4.39
CA ALA A 11 -6.31 0.81 -5.07
C ALA A 11 -6.15 2.27 -5.54
N GLY A 12 -7.00 2.72 -6.41
CA GLY A 12 -7.16 4.13 -6.74
C GLY A 12 -7.68 4.97 -5.55
N PRO A 13 -7.71 6.29 -5.67
CA PRO A 13 -8.25 7.19 -4.65
C PRO A 13 -9.69 6.82 -4.26
N GLY A 14 -10.00 6.92 -2.97
CA GLY A 14 -11.36 6.72 -2.47
C GLY A 14 -11.83 5.27 -2.29
N ALA A 15 -11.03 4.26 -2.61
CA ALA A 15 -11.40 2.85 -2.44
C ALA A 15 -11.32 2.33 -0.99
N GLY A 16 -10.83 3.14 -0.04
CA GLY A 16 -10.77 2.75 1.38
C GLY A 16 -9.39 2.29 1.87
N LYS A 17 -8.30 2.47 1.10
CA LYS A 17 -6.93 2.05 1.50
C LYS A 17 -6.54 2.51 2.90
N SER A 18 -6.57 3.83 3.17
CA SER A 18 -6.13 4.38 4.46
C SER A 18 -7.02 3.95 5.62
N THR A 19 -8.35 3.85 5.38
CA THR A 19 -9.29 3.32 6.37
C THR A 19 -9.01 1.85 6.66
N GLY A 20 -8.85 1.03 5.61
CA GLY A 20 -8.52 -0.38 5.75
C GLY A 20 -7.17 -0.61 6.42
N ALA A 21 -6.14 0.17 6.06
CA ALA A 21 -4.83 0.09 6.69
C ALA A 21 -4.89 0.36 8.19
N ALA A 22 -5.60 1.42 8.60
CA ALA A 22 -5.79 1.77 10.01
C ALA A 22 -6.60 0.69 10.75
N TYR A 23 -7.67 0.18 10.14
CA TYR A 23 -8.50 -0.87 10.70
C TYR A 23 -7.72 -2.17 10.93
N ILE A 24 -7.02 -2.66 9.90
CA ILE A 24 -6.21 -3.87 9.95
C ILE A 24 -5.11 -3.74 11.01
N PHE A 25 -4.41 -2.58 11.02
CA PHE A 25 -3.39 -2.29 12.02
C PHE A 25 -3.96 -2.37 13.44
N ALA A 26 -5.10 -1.70 13.71
CA ALA A 26 -5.72 -1.70 15.03
C ALA A 26 -6.13 -3.12 15.46
N LYS A 27 -6.75 -3.91 14.58
CA LYS A 27 -7.15 -5.30 14.85
C LYS A 27 -5.96 -6.20 15.16
N LEU A 28 -4.87 -6.09 14.40
CA LEU A 28 -3.65 -6.87 14.65
C LEU A 28 -3.01 -6.48 15.98
N LYS A 29 -2.91 -5.19 16.31
CA LYS A 29 -2.39 -4.72 17.61
C LYS A 29 -3.24 -5.22 18.78
N MET A 30 -4.56 -5.16 18.68
CA MET A 30 -5.47 -5.69 19.71
C MET A 30 -5.36 -7.21 19.87
N ALA A 31 -5.01 -7.93 18.80
CA ALA A 31 -4.73 -9.37 18.83
C ALA A 31 -3.30 -9.71 19.33
N GLY A 32 -2.52 -8.73 19.78
CA GLY A 32 -1.17 -8.93 20.32
C GLY A 32 -0.08 -9.08 19.26
N VAL A 33 -0.39 -8.85 17.98
CA VAL A 33 0.61 -8.89 16.89
C VAL A 33 1.48 -7.64 16.94
N ASP A 34 2.80 -7.82 16.83
CA ASP A 34 3.75 -6.72 16.71
C ASP A 34 3.69 -6.15 15.26
N ALA A 35 2.86 -5.13 15.08
CA ALA A 35 2.56 -4.53 13.78
C ALA A 35 2.85 -3.04 13.76
N GLU A 36 3.21 -2.50 12.57
CA GLU A 36 3.40 -1.07 12.31
C GLU A 36 2.62 -0.63 11.07
N LEU A 37 2.07 0.58 11.14
CA LEU A 37 1.39 1.26 10.03
C LEU A 37 2.31 2.29 9.40
N VAL A 38 2.59 2.11 8.11
CA VAL A 38 3.35 3.07 7.31
C VAL A 38 2.40 3.83 6.39
N THR A 39 2.11 5.07 6.74
CA THR A 39 1.22 5.96 6.00
C THR A 39 1.89 6.60 4.79
N GLU A 40 1.07 7.12 3.89
CA GLU A 40 1.49 7.78 2.65
C GLU A 40 2.31 9.05 2.91
N TYR A 41 3.54 9.12 2.36
CA TYR A 41 4.38 10.32 2.43
C TYR A 41 3.81 11.49 1.61
N ALA A 42 3.25 11.21 0.44
CA ALA A 42 2.69 12.23 -0.43
C ALA A 42 1.59 13.04 0.27
N LYS A 43 0.77 12.39 1.10
CA LYS A 43 -0.29 13.03 1.87
C LYS A 43 0.24 14.07 2.86
N ASP A 44 1.40 13.84 3.47
CA ASP A 44 2.02 14.84 4.37
C ASP A 44 2.39 16.12 3.61
N ARG A 45 2.86 15.97 2.35
CA ARG A 45 3.20 17.13 1.49
C ARG A 45 1.97 17.94 1.12
N VAL A 46 0.84 17.26 0.86
CA VAL A 46 -0.44 17.93 0.60
C VAL A 46 -0.88 18.75 1.81
N TRP A 47 -0.83 18.18 3.01
CA TRP A 47 -1.18 18.89 4.26
C TRP A 47 -0.23 20.03 4.62
N GLN A 48 1.02 19.96 4.18
CA GLN A 48 2.01 21.03 4.39
C GLN A 48 1.98 22.08 3.27
N GLU A 49 1.03 21.97 2.33
CA GLU A 49 0.91 22.84 1.14
C GLU A 49 2.19 22.87 0.28
N ASP A 50 3.09 21.90 0.47
CA ASP A 50 4.33 21.73 -0.27
C ASP A 50 4.16 20.70 -1.39
N GLN A 51 3.59 21.13 -2.50
CA GLN A 51 3.33 20.25 -3.64
C GLN A 51 4.51 20.15 -4.61
N PHE A 52 5.55 20.96 -4.44
CA PHE A 52 6.70 20.98 -5.37
C PHE A 52 7.34 19.58 -5.56
N PRO A 53 7.64 18.81 -4.49
CA PRO A 53 8.19 17.47 -4.68
C PRO A 53 7.25 16.52 -5.42
N LEU A 54 5.94 16.63 -5.20
CA LEU A 54 4.92 15.78 -5.84
C LEU A 54 4.84 16.04 -7.36
N GLN A 55 5.03 17.29 -7.77
CA GLN A 55 4.92 17.72 -9.16
C GLN A 55 6.23 17.58 -9.93
N LYS A 56 7.38 17.72 -9.28
CA LYS A 56 8.68 17.90 -9.93
C LYS A 56 9.71 16.82 -9.60
N CYS A 57 9.49 16.01 -8.56
CA CYS A 57 10.50 15.05 -8.12
C CYS A 57 9.88 13.76 -7.57
N GLN A 58 9.23 12.98 -8.43
CA GLN A 58 8.60 11.72 -8.05
C GLN A 58 9.58 10.72 -7.42
N LEU A 59 10.84 10.70 -7.87
CA LEU A 59 11.88 9.83 -7.30
C LEU A 59 12.13 10.14 -5.82
N TYR A 60 12.11 11.42 -5.43
CA TYR A 60 12.24 11.84 -4.03
C TYR A 60 11.05 11.33 -3.19
N VAL A 61 9.82 11.50 -3.70
CA VAL A 61 8.59 11.03 -3.02
C VAL A 61 8.64 9.52 -2.80
N THR A 62 8.99 8.77 -3.84
CA THR A 62 9.15 7.31 -3.78
C THR A 62 10.25 6.90 -2.81
N GLY A 63 11.41 7.59 -2.81
CA GLY A 63 12.50 7.35 -1.87
C GLY A 63 12.11 7.60 -0.42
N LYS A 64 11.32 8.64 -0.15
CA LYS A 64 10.80 8.92 1.20
C LYS A 64 9.81 7.85 1.67
N GLN A 65 8.93 7.36 0.78
CA GLN A 65 8.02 6.26 1.10
C GLN A 65 8.79 4.97 1.37
N LEU A 66 9.77 4.66 0.53
CA LEU A 66 10.66 3.51 0.73
C LEU A 66 11.37 3.57 2.08
N LEU A 67 11.94 4.72 2.45
CA LEU A 67 12.60 4.91 3.74
C LEU A 67 11.65 4.69 4.93
N ARG A 68 10.38 5.10 4.82
CA ARG A 68 9.36 4.86 5.86
C ARG A 68 9.12 3.36 6.09
N ILE A 69 9.11 2.57 5.03
CA ILE A 69 8.95 1.12 5.09
C ILE A 69 10.21 0.47 5.65
N GLU A 70 11.38 0.77 5.08
CA GLU A 70 12.66 0.15 5.45
C GLU A 70 13.03 0.34 6.92
N ARG A 71 12.68 1.50 7.51
CA ARG A 71 13.02 1.78 8.93
C ARG A 71 12.36 0.82 9.92
N VAL A 72 11.28 0.13 9.55
CA VAL A 72 10.50 -0.77 10.42
C VAL A 72 10.60 -2.24 10.02
N LEU A 73 11.02 -2.54 8.78
CA LEU A 73 11.27 -3.90 8.34
C LEU A 73 12.37 -4.56 9.18
N GLY A 74 12.18 -5.84 9.49
CA GLY A 74 13.08 -6.62 10.34
C GLY A 74 12.96 -6.34 11.84
N LYS A 75 12.07 -5.42 12.27
CA LYS A 75 11.86 -5.04 13.67
C LYS A 75 10.52 -5.52 14.22
N VAL A 76 9.49 -5.59 13.37
CA VAL A 76 8.13 -6.01 13.71
C VAL A 76 7.71 -7.24 12.91
N ASP A 77 6.60 -7.88 13.29
CA ASP A 77 6.11 -9.07 12.60
C ASP A 77 5.37 -8.70 11.29
N VAL A 78 4.65 -7.57 11.32
CA VAL A 78 3.85 -7.08 10.16
C VAL A 78 4.05 -5.58 9.96
N VAL A 79 4.23 -5.18 8.72
CA VAL A 79 4.12 -3.78 8.28
C VAL A 79 2.94 -3.68 7.32
N ILE A 80 2.01 -2.77 7.58
CA ILE A 80 0.91 -2.43 6.69
C ILE A 80 1.18 -1.08 6.05
N THR A 81 1.04 -0.94 4.74
CA THR A 81 1.12 0.35 4.08
C THR A 81 -0.04 0.58 3.11
N ASP A 82 -0.60 1.78 3.14
CA ASP A 82 -1.60 2.27 2.17
C ASP A 82 -0.98 3.00 0.97
N SER A 83 0.36 3.03 0.92
CA SER A 83 1.13 3.59 -0.18
C SER A 83 2.32 2.69 -0.54
N PRO A 84 2.06 1.57 -1.23
CA PRO A 84 3.11 0.67 -1.71
C PRO A 84 4.10 1.38 -2.63
N VAL A 85 5.40 1.07 -2.53
CA VAL A 85 6.45 1.73 -3.30
C VAL A 85 6.21 1.64 -4.81
N ALA A 86 5.72 0.48 -5.29
CA ALA A 86 5.43 0.26 -6.72
C ALA A 86 4.41 1.26 -7.29
N ILE A 87 3.52 1.82 -6.47
CA ILE A 87 2.51 2.79 -6.92
C ILE A 87 3.16 4.09 -7.44
N GLY A 88 4.39 4.38 -7.03
CA GLY A 88 5.16 5.51 -7.54
C GLY A 88 5.34 5.49 -9.06
N SER A 89 5.31 4.29 -9.68
CA SER A 89 5.36 4.14 -11.14
C SER A 89 4.18 4.76 -11.88
N MET A 90 3.06 5.02 -11.21
CA MET A 90 1.87 5.65 -11.78
C MET A 90 2.00 7.17 -11.94
N TYR A 91 2.97 7.78 -11.26
CA TYR A 91 3.14 9.23 -11.17
C TYR A 91 4.35 9.76 -11.93
N THR A 92 4.91 8.97 -12.84
CA THR A 92 6.01 9.38 -13.71
C THR A 92 5.85 8.74 -15.09
N ASP A 93 6.26 9.45 -16.15
CA ASP A 93 6.33 8.91 -17.50
C ASP A 93 7.71 8.42 -17.88
N GLU A 94 8.72 8.72 -17.07
CA GLU A 94 10.10 8.31 -17.29
C GLU A 94 10.30 6.82 -16.98
N LYS A 95 10.55 6.04 -18.03
CA LYS A 95 10.71 4.58 -17.93
C LYS A 95 11.71 4.14 -16.85
N PRO A 96 12.92 4.72 -16.73
CA PRO A 96 13.86 4.32 -15.68
C PRO A 96 13.31 4.49 -14.27
N TYR A 97 12.47 5.52 -14.03
CA TYR A 97 11.84 5.76 -12.73
C TYR A 97 10.70 4.78 -12.48
N LYS A 98 9.90 4.47 -13.51
CA LYS A 98 8.91 3.40 -13.43
C LYS A 98 9.56 2.07 -13.03
N ASP A 99 10.62 1.69 -13.75
CA ASP A 99 11.36 0.45 -13.51
C ASP A 99 11.95 0.41 -12.08
N ALA A 100 12.49 1.55 -11.59
CA ALA A 100 13.01 1.65 -10.21
C ALA A 100 11.91 1.48 -9.16
N CYS A 101 10.71 2.08 -9.35
CA CYS A 101 9.57 1.92 -8.44
C CYS A 101 9.10 0.46 -8.39
N ILE A 102 8.98 -0.19 -9.55
CA ILE A 102 8.58 -1.60 -9.67
C ILE A 102 9.62 -2.51 -9.01
N TYR A 103 10.91 -2.32 -9.31
CA TYR A 103 12.00 -3.06 -8.68
C TYR A 103 11.96 -2.93 -7.16
N ALA A 104 11.86 -1.71 -6.64
CA ALA A 104 11.79 -1.46 -5.21
C ALA A 104 10.55 -2.07 -4.55
N GLY A 105 9.41 -2.13 -5.25
CA GLY A 105 8.19 -2.80 -4.78
C GLY A 105 8.29 -4.32 -4.77
N LYS A 106 9.04 -4.91 -5.72
CA LYS A 106 9.19 -6.36 -5.86
C LYS A 106 10.30 -6.98 -5.03
N LYS A 107 11.25 -6.18 -4.52
CA LYS A 107 12.43 -6.71 -3.83
C LYS A 107 12.14 -7.45 -2.52
N TYR A 108 10.93 -7.30 -1.97
CA TYR A 108 10.54 -7.91 -0.70
C TYR A 108 9.91 -9.29 -0.92
N GLU A 109 10.67 -10.35 -0.70
CA GLU A 109 10.20 -11.74 -0.84
C GLU A 109 9.01 -12.05 0.08
N ASN A 110 8.98 -11.43 1.27
CA ASN A 110 7.94 -11.63 2.25
C ASN A 110 6.91 -10.49 2.19
N SER A 111 6.25 -10.35 1.05
CA SER A 111 5.22 -9.33 0.86
C SER A 111 3.90 -9.92 0.37
N LEU A 112 2.81 -9.28 0.78
CA LEU A 112 1.46 -9.56 0.36
C LEU A 112 0.88 -8.31 -0.31
N ASN A 113 0.66 -8.39 -1.63
CA ASN A 113 0.01 -7.32 -2.36
C ASN A 113 -1.50 -7.57 -2.36
N VAL A 114 -2.26 -6.59 -1.91
CA VAL A 114 -3.71 -6.67 -1.76
C VAL A 114 -4.36 -5.54 -2.55
N PHE A 115 -5.16 -5.90 -3.54
CA PHE A 115 -5.99 -4.95 -4.27
C PHE A 115 -7.35 -4.81 -3.58
N ILE A 116 -7.70 -3.58 -3.20
CA ILE A 116 -8.99 -3.27 -2.56
C ILE A 116 -9.99 -2.87 -3.63
N ARG A 117 -11.02 -3.71 -3.84
CA ARG A 117 -12.13 -3.37 -4.74
C ARG A 117 -13.04 -2.33 -4.09
N ARG A 118 -13.26 -1.26 -4.82
CA ARG A 118 -14.19 -0.19 -4.44
C ARG A 118 -15.60 -0.74 -4.22
N GLN A 119 -16.20 -0.40 -3.06
CA GLN A 119 -17.56 -0.81 -2.68
C GLN A 119 -18.42 0.39 -2.26
N LYS A 120 -17.78 1.52 -1.97
CA LYS A 120 -18.47 2.74 -1.52
C LYS A 120 -18.60 3.71 -2.68
N ASP A 121 -19.64 4.53 -2.63
CA ASP A 121 -19.75 5.69 -3.50
C ASP A 121 -18.54 6.59 -3.36
N TYR A 122 -18.16 7.19 -4.48
CA TYR A 122 -17.01 8.06 -4.50
C TYR A 122 -17.28 9.35 -3.71
N ASN A 123 -16.47 9.65 -2.69
CA ASN A 123 -16.54 10.92 -1.95
C ASN A 123 -15.42 11.84 -2.47
N PRO A 124 -15.75 13.00 -3.10
CA PRO A 124 -14.76 13.92 -3.64
C PRO A 124 -14.00 14.72 -2.57
N ASN A 125 -14.47 14.77 -1.32
CA ASN A 125 -13.89 15.60 -0.28
C ASN A 125 -12.42 15.22 0.01
N GLY A 126 -11.53 16.20 -0.10
CA GLY A 126 -10.09 16.03 0.12
C GLY A 126 -9.37 15.29 -1.00
N ARG A 127 -9.91 15.30 -2.22
CA ARG A 127 -9.33 14.65 -3.41
C ARG A 127 -9.33 15.57 -4.60
N ASN A 128 -8.29 15.43 -5.45
CA ASN A 128 -8.16 16.17 -6.69
C ASN A 128 -8.69 15.39 -7.91
N GLN A 129 -9.01 14.09 -7.75
CA GLN A 129 -9.44 13.21 -8.83
C GLN A 129 -10.97 13.10 -8.87
N THR A 130 -11.52 12.85 -10.04
CA THR A 130 -12.91 12.43 -10.26
C THR A 130 -13.07 10.93 -9.99
N GLU A 131 -14.32 10.45 -9.96
CA GLU A 131 -14.59 9.01 -9.83
C GLU A 131 -14.06 8.21 -11.04
N GLU A 132 -14.18 8.75 -12.25
CA GLU A 132 -13.67 8.13 -13.48
C GLU A 132 -12.14 8.02 -13.46
N GLU A 133 -11.45 9.09 -13.06
CA GLU A 133 -10.00 9.07 -12.88
C GLU A 133 -9.57 8.05 -11.83
N ALA A 134 -10.31 7.92 -10.73
CA ALA A 134 -10.05 6.93 -9.71
C ALA A 134 -10.20 5.49 -10.22
N LYS A 135 -11.23 5.21 -11.04
CA LYS A 135 -11.41 3.91 -11.70
C LYS A 135 -10.29 3.62 -12.71
N HIS A 136 -9.88 4.63 -13.47
CA HIS A 136 -8.76 4.48 -14.40
C HIS A 136 -7.44 4.16 -13.69
N ILE A 137 -7.21 4.71 -12.48
CA ILE A 137 -6.07 4.33 -11.65
C ILE A 137 -6.18 2.87 -11.18
N ASP A 138 -7.38 2.39 -10.82
CA ASP A 138 -7.60 0.98 -10.49
C ASP A 138 -7.18 0.06 -11.66
N GLU A 139 -7.57 0.39 -12.90
CA GLU A 139 -7.18 -0.35 -14.11
C GLU A 139 -5.66 -0.32 -14.33
N LYS A 140 -5.02 0.84 -14.18
CA LYS A 140 -3.54 0.96 -14.27
C LYS A 140 -2.83 0.08 -13.25
N ILE A 141 -3.33 -0.02 -12.03
CA ILE A 141 -2.77 -0.89 -10.99
C ILE A 141 -2.88 -2.36 -11.40
N MET A 142 -4.03 -2.78 -11.93
CA MET A 142 -4.23 -4.15 -12.39
C MET A 142 -3.28 -4.50 -13.55
N ASN A 143 -3.12 -3.58 -14.51
CA ASN A 143 -2.16 -3.72 -15.60
C ASN A 143 -0.72 -3.82 -15.07
N MET A 144 -0.35 -2.97 -14.12
CA MET A 144 0.98 -3.02 -13.49
C MET A 144 1.27 -4.40 -12.87
N PHE A 145 0.31 -5.01 -12.16
CA PHE A 145 0.47 -6.35 -11.60
C PHE A 145 0.73 -7.38 -12.70
N THR A 146 -0.08 -7.35 -13.77
CA THR A 146 0.02 -8.29 -14.88
C THR A 146 1.33 -8.13 -15.66
N GLU A 147 1.64 -6.91 -16.09
CA GLU A 147 2.83 -6.59 -16.89
C GLU A 147 4.15 -6.90 -16.16
N ASN A 148 4.13 -6.81 -14.83
CA ASN A 148 5.34 -7.03 -14.03
C ASN A 148 5.35 -8.38 -13.30
N ASN A 149 4.42 -9.29 -13.60
CA ASN A 149 4.30 -10.59 -12.94
C ASN A 149 4.30 -10.47 -11.40
N MET A 150 3.53 -9.54 -10.87
CA MET A 150 3.36 -9.34 -9.43
C MET A 150 2.13 -10.10 -8.95
N SER A 151 2.33 -11.07 -8.07
CA SER A 151 1.21 -11.77 -7.44
C SER A 151 0.46 -10.82 -6.51
N PHE A 152 -0.88 -10.90 -6.51
CA PHE A 152 -1.75 -10.13 -5.64
C PHE A 152 -3.01 -10.93 -5.30
N MET A 153 -3.66 -10.54 -4.21
CA MET A 153 -5.02 -10.97 -3.90
C MET A 153 -5.97 -9.78 -3.92
N THR A 154 -7.26 -10.04 -3.94
CA THR A 154 -8.30 -9.00 -3.97
C THR A 154 -9.23 -9.16 -2.78
N ILE A 155 -9.55 -8.06 -2.12
CA ILE A 155 -10.57 -7.99 -1.07
C ILE A 155 -11.62 -6.92 -1.39
N ALA A 156 -12.79 -7.00 -0.76
CA ALA A 156 -13.76 -5.91 -0.77
C ALA A 156 -13.30 -4.76 0.12
N GLY A 157 -13.53 -3.51 -0.27
CA GLY A 157 -13.26 -2.31 0.52
C GLY A 157 -14.33 -2.09 1.61
N THR A 158 -14.62 -3.12 2.40
CA THR A 158 -15.62 -3.16 3.48
C THR A 158 -15.00 -3.70 4.76
N GLU A 159 -15.69 -3.51 5.88
CA GLU A 159 -15.26 -4.05 7.18
C GLU A 159 -15.01 -5.57 7.10
N ASN A 160 -15.93 -6.34 6.53
CA ASN A 160 -15.76 -7.78 6.36
C ASN A 160 -14.52 -8.13 5.53
N GLY A 161 -14.27 -7.41 4.42
CA GLY A 161 -13.07 -7.66 3.61
C GLY A 161 -11.77 -7.32 4.34
N TYR A 162 -11.78 -6.37 5.25
CA TYR A 162 -10.63 -6.08 6.11
C TYR A 162 -10.47 -7.11 7.23
N ASP A 163 -11.57 -7.61 7.81
CA ASP A 163 -11.53 -8.72 8.79
C ASP A 163 -10.98 -10.01 8.14
N ASP A 164 -11.41 -10.34 6.93
CA ASP A 164 -10.86 -11.46 6.16
C ASP A 164 -9.34 -11.35 6.00
N LEU A 165 -8.85 -10.14 5.68
CA LEU A 165 -7.41 -9.91 5.54
C LEU A 165 -6.68 -10.03 6.89
N VAL A 166 -7.27 -9.57 7.99
CA VAL A 166 -6.70 -9.76 9.35
C VAL A 166 -6.53 -11.25 9.64
N GLU A 167 -7.52 -12.08 9.37
CA GLU A 167 -7.43 -13.53 9.61
C GLU A 167 -6.38 -14.20 8.68
N ILE A 168 -6.28 -13.80 7.42
CA ILE A 168 -5.23 -14.27 6.50
C ILE A 168 -3.84 -13.96 7.07
N ILE A 169 -3.62 -12.72 7.56
CA ILE A 169 -2.34 -12.32 8.15
C ILE A 169 -2.03 -13.14 9.40
N LYS A 170 -3.00 -13.32 10.31
CA LYS A 170 -2.84 -14.11 11.54
C LYS A 170 -2.48 -15.57 11.23
N ASN A 171 -3.18 -16.19 10.28
CA ASN A 171 -2.91 -17.54 9.83
C ASN A 171 -1.50 -17.67 9.24
N TYR A 172 -1.07 -16.69 8.43
CA TYR A 172 0.28 -16.66 7.89
C TYR A 172 1.36 -16.58 8.98
N LEU A 173 1.14 -15.78 10.03
CA LEU A 173 2.09 -15.66 11.13
C LEU A 173 2.16 -16.94 11.98
N SER A 174 1.02 -17.60 12.26
CA SER A 174 1.01 -18.86 13.02
C SER A 174 1.76 -19.97 12.30
N MET A 175 1.60 -20.13 10.99
CA MET A 175 2.36 -21.11 10.19
C MET A 175 3.88 -20.89 10.24
N LYS A 176 4.35 -19.66 10.55
CA LYS A 176 5.77 -19.33 10.67
C LYS A 176 6.32 -19.50 12.08
N GLY A 177 5.48 -19.43 13.08
CA GLY A 177 5.88 -19.65 14.49
C GLY A 177 6.13 -21.12 14.85
N GLU A 178 5.69 -22.04 14.01
CA GLU A 178 5.85 -23.49 14.19
C GLU A 178 7.14 -24.06 13.57
N LYS A 179 8.02 -23.23 13.06
CA LYS A 179 9.35 -23.60 12.51
C LYS A 179 10.47 -22.95 13.31
#